data_34f572434bb377fc8c738384a513444e
#
_entry.id   34f572434bb377fc8c738384a513444e
#
_cell.length_a   1.000
_cell.length_b   1.000
_cell.length_c   1.000
_cell.angle_alpha   90.00
_cell.angle_beta   90.00
_cell.angle_gamma   90.00
#
_symmetry.space_group_name_H-M   'P 1'
#
loop_
_entity.id
_entity.type
_entity.pdbx_description
1 polymer ?
#
loop_
_entity_poly.entity_id
_entity_poly.type
_entity_poly.pdbx_seq_one_letter_code
_entity_poly.pdbx_strand_id
1 'polypeptide(L)'
;PAPTRDIPVLIGGGGERKTLRYTAEHATIWHGFGDLATFRRKSEILDRHCADVGREPGAIERSVGVSAPPHEVAEDLVAAGASLFTVGVSGPDYDLGLVKEWIAWRDARR
;
A
#
# COMPACT_ATOMS: atom_id res chain seq x y z
N PRO A 1 -15.33 -4.22 26.78
CA PRO A 1 -15.37 -5.56 26.21
C PRO A 1 -14.47 -5.67 24.98
N ALA A 2 -13.96 -6.87 24.73
CA ALA A 2 -13.16 -7.12 23.57
C ALA A 2 -13.99 -6.97 22.29
N PRO A 3 -13.39 -6.50 21.17
CA PRO A 3 -14.13 -6.45 19.92
C PRO A 3 -14.51 -7.84 19.44
N THR A 4 -15.64 -7.94 18.75
CA THR A 4 -16.12 -9.21 18.21
C THR A 4 -15.39 -9.63 16.93
N ARG A 5 -14.55 -8.77 16.38
CA ARG A 5 -13.73 -9.06 15.20
C ARG A 5 -12.45 -8.23 15.27
N ASP A 6 -11.45 -8.67 14.54
CA ASP A 6 -10.22 -7.91 14.42
C ASP A 6 -10.44 -6.63 13.62
N ILE A 7 -9.87 -5.54 14.11
CA ILE A 7 -9.95 -4.26 13.43
C ILE A 7 -8.63 -4.03 12.71
N PRO A 8 -8.64 -3.89 11.37
CA PRO A 8 -7.42 -3.60 10.64
C PRO A 8 -6.81 -2.28 11.08
N VAL A 9 -5.48 -2.25 11.17
CA VAL A 9 -4.74 -1.04 11.51
C VAL A 9 -3.89 -0.64 10.31
N LEU A 10 -4.18 0.53 9.76
CA LEU A 10 -3.43 1.10 8.65
C LEU A 10 -2.45 2.14 9.19
N ILE A 11 -1.18 1.99 8.86
CA ILE A 11 -0.15 2.97 9.19
C ILE A 11 0.43 3.50 7.89
N GLY A 12 0.42 4.83 7.72
CA GLY A 12 1.00 5.50 6.57
C GLY A 12 2.32 6.14 6.95
N GLY A 13 3.20 6.25 5.97
CA GLY A 13 4.45 6.94 6.16
C GLY A 13 5.67 6.11 5.80
N GLY A 14 6.79 6.81 5.55
CA GLY A 14 8.01 6.18 5.06
C GLY A 14 9.23 6.36 5.94
N GLY A 15 9.06 6.77 7.19
CA GLY A 15 10.18 6.94 8.11
C GLY A 15 10.89 5.60 8.34
N GLU A 16 12.16 5.52 7.95
CA GLU A 16 12.87 4.23 7.86
C GLU A 16 13.23 3.62 9.21
N ARG A 17 13.45 4.44 10.20
CA ARG A 17 13.87 3.96 11.53
C ARG A 17 12.71 3.68 12.47
N LYS A 18 11.76 4.61 12.55
CA LYS A 18 10.69 4.55 13.54
C LYS A 18 9.36 4.12 12.93
N THR A 19 8.90 4.82 11.91
CA THR A 19 7.59 4.56 11.31
C THR A 19 7.49 3.15 10.75
N LEU A 20 8.48 2.73 9.96
CA LEU A 20 8.45 1.38 9.37
C LEU A 20 8.64 0.29 10.41
N ARG A 21 9.39 0.55 11.48
CA ARG A 21 9.49 -0.40 12.57
C ARG A 21 8.17 -0.54 13.31
N TYR A 22 7.51 0.57 13.60
CA TYR A 22 6.17 0.56 14.22
C TYR A 22 5.16 -0.17 13.34
N THR A 23 5.25 0.07 12.04
CA THR A 23 4.43 -0.62 11.04
C THR A 23 4.66 -2.13 11.10
N ALA A 24 5.90 -2.56 11.15
CA ALA A 24 6.25 -3.97 11.25
C ALA A 24 5.68 -4.63 12.51
N GLU A 25 5.62 -3.89 13.60
CA GLU A 25 5.12 -4.40 14.87
C GLU A 25 3.60 -4.47 14.95
N HIS A 26 2.90 -3.50 14.36
CA HIS A 26 1.48 -3.27 14.67
C HIS A 26 0.52 -3.22 13.49
N ALA A 27 0.97 -2.93 12.28
CA ALA A 27 0.06 -2.70 11.17
C ALA A 27 -0.43 -3.98 10.50
N THR A 28 -1.64 -3.91 9.96
CA THR A 28 -2.16 -4.91 9.02
C THR A 28 -2.07 -4.39 7.60
N ILE A 29 -2.03 -3.06 7.43
CA ILE A 29 -1.88 -2.40 6.13
C ILE A 29 -0.85 -1.28 6.28
N TRP A 30 0.10 -1.23 5.37
CA TRP A 30 1.04 -0.11 5.27
C TRP A 30 0.74 0.68 4.00
N HIS A 31 0.58 2.00 4.13
CA HIS A 31 0.41 2.87 2.97
C HIS A 31 1.71 3.60 2.68
N GLY A 32 2.33 3.26 1.55
CA GLY A 32 3.57 3.88 1.11
C GLY A 32 3.31 5.04 0.17
N PHE A 33 4.26 5.97 0.13
CA PHE A 33 4.21 7.16 -0.72
C PHE A 33 5.41 7.17 -1.66
N GLY A 34 5.29 7.98 -2.71
CA GLY A 34 6.38 8.19 -3.65
C GLY A 34 6.24 7.36 -4.92
N ASP A 35 7.29 7.39 -5.72
CA ASP A 35 7.34 6.65 -6.98
C ASP A 35 7.65 5.16 -6.74
N LEU A 36 7.72 4.40 -7.83
CA LEU A 36 8.01 2.97 -7.76
C LEU A 36 9.31 2.66 -7.03
N ALA A 37 10.38 3.41 -7.33
CA ALA A 37 11.68 3.18 -6.70
C ALA A 37 11.62 3.42 -5.19
N THR A 38 10.95 4.49 -4.78
CA THR A 38 10.77 4.82 -3.36
C THR A 38 9.91 3.78 -2.67
N PHE A 39 8.80 3.39 -3.27
CA PHE A 39 7.91 2.37 -2.72
C PHE A 39 8.66 1.05 -2.53
N ARG A 40 9.41 0.63 -3.54
CA ARG A 40 10.19 -0.62 -3.48
C ARG A 40 11.22 -0.58 -2.37
N ARG A 41 11.96 0.52 -2.26
CA ARG A 41 12.96 0.70 -1.20
C ARG A 41 12.34 0.63 0.19
N LYS A 42 11.26 1.38 0.41
CA LYS A 42 10.59 1.39 1.72
C LYS A 42 9.97 0.04 2.07
N SER A 43 9.42 -0.64 1.07
CA SER A 43 8.85 -1.96 1.28
C SER A 43 9.93 -2.98 1.69
N GLU A 44 11.11 -2.90 1.10
CA GLU A 44 12.24 -3.76 1.48
C GLU A 44 12.71 -3.47 2.90
N ILE A 45 12.74 -2.19 3.30
CA ILE A 45 13.09 -1.80 4.67
C ILE A 45 12.04 -2.32 5.65
N LEU A 46 10.78 -2.24 5.29
CA LEU A 46 9.71 -2.81 6.10
C LEU A 46 9.89 -4.32 6.28
N ASP A 47 10.26 -5.03 5.22
CA ASP A 47 10.54 -6.46 5.31
C ASP A 47 11.65 -6.76 6.31
N ARG A 48 12.72 -5.95 6.32
CA ARG A 48 13.81 -6.12 7.28
C ARG A 48 13.36 -5.90 8.71
N HIS A 49 12.53 -4.88 8.94
CA HIS A 49 11.98 -4.66 10.27
C HIS A 49 11.08 -5.81 10.71
N CYS A 50 10.30 -6.38 9.79
CA CYS A 50 9.49 -7.55 10.09
C CYS A 50 10.36 -8.72 10.55
N ALA A 51 11.46 -8.97 9.85
CA ALA A 51 12.40 -10.02 10.23
C ALA A 51 12.97 -9.77 11.64
N ASP A 52 13.30 -8.52 11.93
CA ASP A 52 13.87 -8.14 13.24
C ASP A 52 12.89 -8.35 14.39
N VAL A 53 11.60 -8.14 14.16
CA VAL A 53 10.59 -8.29 15.22
C VAL A 53 9.87 -9.63 15.17
N GLY A 54 10.29 -10.53 14.28
CA GLY A 54 9.73 -11.87 14.20
C GLY A 54 8.35 -11.94 13.58
N ARG A 55 8.03 -11.01 12.68
CA ARG A 55 6.73 -11.00 12.02
C ARG A 55 6.86 -11.37 10.55
N GLU A 56 5.91 -12.14 10.04
CA GLU A 56 5.88 -12.52 8.64
C GLU A 56 5.59 -11.29 7.78
N PRO A 57 6.49 -10.92 6.82
CA PRO A 57 6.25 -9.74 5.98
C PRO A 57 4.95 -9.80 5.20
N GLY A 58 4.51 -10.98 4.78
CA GLY A 58 3.27 -11.15 4.04
C GLY A 58 2.01 -10.90 4.86
N ALA A 59 2.14 -10.74 6.17
CA ALA A 59 1.01 -10.40 7.03
C ALA A 59 0.59 -8.93 6.90
N ILE A 60 1.42 -8.10 6.27
CA ILE A 60 1.13 -6.68 6.10
C ILE A 60 0.81 -6.41 4.63
N GLU A 61 -0.43 -6.03 4.35
CA GLU A 61 -0.85 -5.61 3.02
C GLU A 61 -0.19 -4.28 2.66
N ARG A 62 0.30 -4.17 1.41
CA ARG A 62 1.02 -2.98 0.96
C ARG A 62 0.12 -2.15 0.06
N SER A 63 -0.16 -0.93 0.50
CA SER A 63 -1.01 0.03 -0.21
C SER A 63 -0.16 1.14 -0.79
N VAL A 64 -0.55 1.65 -1.96
CA VAL A 64 0.13 2.77 -2.58
C VAL A 64 -0.87 3.69 -3.27
N GLY A 65 -0.62 5.00 -3.19
CA GLY A 65 -1.41 5.98 -3.92
C GLY A 65 -0.92 6.09 -5.35
N VAL A 66 -1.85 6.12 -6.31
CA VAL A 66 -1.53 6.19 -7.73
C VAL A 66 -2.15 7.41 -8.37
N SER A 67 -1.41 8.03 -9.29
CA SER A 67 -1.88 9.18 -10.09
C SER A 67 -1.70 8.93 -11.58
N ALA A 68 -1.13 7.80 -11.97
CA ALA A 68 -0.95 7.38 -13.35
C ALA A 68 -1.93 6.26 -13.70
N PRO A 69 -2.23 6.06 -15.00
CA PRO A 69 -3.12 4.95 -15.39
C PRO A 69 -2.47 3.59 -15.16
N PRO A 70 -3.28 2.53 -14.95
CA PRO A 70 -2.74 1.22 -14.62
C PRO A 70 -1.81 0.62 -15.67
N HIS A 71 -2.04 0.89 -16.95
CA HIS A 71 -1.17 0.33 -17.99
C HIS A 71 0.28 0.83 -17.90
N GLU A 72 0.53 1.94 -17.19
CA GLU A 72 1.87 2.48 -17.01
C GLU A 72 2.59 1.94 -15.78
N VAL A 73 1.86 1.64 -14.70
CA VAL A 73 2.49 1.40 -13.39
C VAL A 73 2.03 0.14 -12.66
N ALA A 74 0.86 -0.41 -13.02
CA ALA A 74 0.23 -1.44 -12.19
C ALA A 74 1.08 -2.70 -12.04
N GLU A 75 1.59 -3.25 -13.13
CA GLU A 75 2.35 -4.50 -13.07
C GLU A 75 3.64 -4.34 -12.27
N ASP A 76 4.31 -3.20 -12.41
CA ASP A 76 5.54 -2.93 -11.65
C ASP A 76 5.26 -2.79 -10.16
N LEU A 77 4.16 -2.13 -9.81
CA LEU A 77 3.78 -1.97 -8.40
C LEU A 77 3.36 -3.31 -7.78
N VAL A 78 2.61 -4.13 -8.52
CA VAL A 78 2.26 -5.47 -8.05
C VAL A 78 3.51 -6.31 -7.85
N ALA A 79 4.46 -6.25 -8.79
CA ALA A 79 5.73 -6.96 -8.65
C ALA A 79 6.54 -6.48 -7.46
N ALA A 80 6.37 -5.20 -7.06
CA ALA A 80 7.02 -4.65 -5.87
C ALA A 80 6.28 -4.97 -4.57
N GLY A 81 5.14 -5.66 -4.65
CA GLY A 81 4.39 -6.09 -3.47
C GLY A 81 3.11 -5.34 -3.18
N ALA A 82 2.71 -4.37 -4.00
CA ALA A 82 1.48 -3.63 -3.77
C ALA A 82 0.25 -4.51 -4.06
N SER A 83 -0.72 -4.46 -3.16
CA SER A 83 -1.98 -5.21 -3.29
C SER A 83 -3.22 -4.34 -3.11
N LEU A 84 -3.02 -3.09 -2.71
CA LEU A 84 -4.11 -2.14 -2.52
C LEU A 84 -3.71 -0.80 -3.13
N PHE A 85 -4.57 -0.26 -3.98
CA PHE A 85 -4.30 1.00 -4.67
C PHE A 85 -5.32 2.04 -4.28
N THR A 86 -4.85 3.25 -3.96
CA THR A 86 -5.74 4.38 -3.67
C THR A 86 -5.62 5.40 -4.80
N VAL A 87 -6.77 5.92 -5.23
CA VAL A 87 -6.83 6.92 -6.29
C VAL A 87 -7.51 8.14 -5.72
N GLY A 88 -6.82 9.28 -5.76
CA GLY A 88 -7.36 10.53 -5.27
C GLY A 88 -8.26 11.18 -6.30
N VAL A 89 -9.38 11.74 -5.83
CA VAL A 89 -10.32 12.52 -6.67
C VAL A 89 -10.57 13.83 -5.97
N SER A 90 -10.51 14.94 -6.70
CA SER A 90 -10.72 16.25 -6.12
C SER A 90 -11.74 17.04 -6.93
N GLY A 91 -12.53 17.88 -6.21
CA GLY A 91 -13.58 18.68 -6.80
C GLY A 91 -13.12 20.05 -7.29
N PRO A 92 -14.07 20.84 -7.83
CA PRO A 92 -15.52 20.59 -7.77
C PRO A 92 -16.07 19.57 -8.78
N ASP A 93 -15.37 19.29 -9.86
CA ASP A 93 -15.93 18.48 -10.95
C ASP A 93 -15.61 16.99 -10.88
N TYR A 94 -14.81 16.55 -9.94
CA TYR A 94 -14.48 15.12 -9.68
C TYR A 94 -14.38 14.26 -10.95
N ASP A 95 -13.27 14.38 -11.66
CA ASP A 95 -13.02 13.51 -12.80
C ASP A 95 -12.76 12.08 -12.32
N LEU A 96 -13.64 11.16 -12.69
CA LEU A 96 -13.54 9.76 -12.29
C LEU A 96 -12.85 8.88 -13.34
N GLY A 97 -12.28 9.47 -14.37
CA GLY A 97 -11.64 8.70 -15.45
C GLY A 97 -10.57 7.76 -14.97
N LEU A 98 -9.65 8.24 -14.13
CA LEU A 98 -8.58 7.41 -13.60
C LEU A 98 -9.10 6.30 -12.69
N VAL A 99 -10.11 6.60 -11.85
CA VAL A 99 -10.73 5.60 -10.99
C VAL A 99 -11.34 4.49 -11.85
N LYS A 100 -12.03 4.85 -12.91
CA LYS A 100 -12.67 3.87 -13.81
C LYS A 100 -11.64 2.97 -14.49
N GLU A 101 -10.50 3.52 -14.90
CA GLU A 101 -9.42 2.74 -15.50
C GLU A 101 -8.86 1.73 -14.49
N TRP A 102 -8.65 2.12 -13.25
CA TRP A 102 -8.15 1.22 -12.21
C TRP A 102 -9.16 0.13 -11.85
N ILE A 103 -10.45 0.46 -11.83
CA ILE A 103 -11.50 -0.52 -11.59
C ILE A 103 -11.51 -1.56 -12.72
N ALA A 104 -11.43 -1.11 -13.98
CA ALA A 104 -11.39 -2.01 -15.12
C ALA A 104 -10.17 -2.94 -15.09
N TRP A 105 -9.00 -2.40 -14.72
CA TRP A 105 -7.79 -3.18 -14.57
C TRP A 105 -7.94 -4.25 -13.48
N ARG A 106 -8.49 -3.86 -12.31
CA ARG A 106 -8.74 -4.80 -11.22
C ARG A 106 -9.67 -5.93 -11.66
N ASP A 107 -10.76 -5.58 -12.33
CA ASP A 107 -11.77 -6.56 -12.74
C ASP A 107 -11.23 -7.53 -13.79
N ALA A 108 -10.33 -7.07 -14.65
CA ALA A 108 -9.70 -7.92 -15.65
C ALA A 108 -8.72 -8.95 -15.03
N ARG A 109 -8.24 -8.70 -13.81
CA ARG A 109 -7.32 -9.62 -13.13
C ARG A 109 -8.03 -10.68 -12.26
N ARG A 110 -9.31 -10.54 -12.07
CA ARG A 110 -10.08 -11.49 -11.25
C ARG A 110 -10.34 -12.79 -11.96
#